data_96e15f0255666042410ca5507eef197e
#
_entry.id   96e15f0255666042410ca5507eef197e
#
_cell.length_a   1.000
_cell.length_b   1.000
_cell.length_c   1.000
_cell.angle_alpha   90.00
_cell.angle_beta   90.00
_cell.angle_gamma   90.00
#
_symmetry.space_group_name_H-M   'P 1'
#
loop_
_entity.id
_entity.type
_entity.pdbx_description
1 polymer ?
#
loop_
_entity_poly.entity_id
_entity_poly.type
_entity_poly.pdbx_seq_one_letter_code
_entity_poly.pdbx_strand_id
1 'polypeptide(L)'
;MLLTYNAPGGKEIWAAMSDAERAAEEAEYRDLIQSMREERIFLAAEEVEHYDAARTVRIRDGSLSVSDGPAVSADAFLTGYFLIEVESFDAAINWAARIPNARTGSVEVRPVMDIDW
;
A
#
# COMPACT_ATOMS: atom_id res chain seq x y z
N MET A 1 6.48 7.55 3.89
CA MET A 1 5.68 6.32 3.67
C MET A 1 4.94 6.44 2.34
N LEU A 2 4.94 5.36 1.58
CA LEU A 2 4.18 5.25 0.32
C LEU A 2 3.01 4.31 0.58
N LEU A 3 1.80 4.82 0.57
CA LEU A 3 0.59 4.05 0.83
C LEU A 3 -0.03 3.66 -0.52
N THR A 4 -0.24 2.39 -0.73
CA THR A 4 -0.77 1.86 -2.00
C THR A 4 -2.26 1.59 -1.89
N TYR A 5 -2.98 2.00 -2.93
CA TYR A 5 -4.43 1.84 -3.03
C TYR A 5 -4.81 1.21 -4.37
N ASN A 6 -5.77 0.30 -4.34
CA ASN A 6 -6.42 -0.18 -5.56
C ASN A 6 -7.70 0.63 -5.84
N ALA A 7 -7.96 0.84 -7.13
CA ALA A 7 -9.24 1.33 -7.59
C ALA A 7 -10.35 0.28 -7.36
N PRO A 8 -11.65 0.66 -7.43
CA PRO A 8 -12.75 -0.30 -7.38
C PRO A 8 -12.57 -1.43 -8.42
N GLY A 9 -12.91 -2.65 -8.05
CA GLY A 9 -12.77 -3.81 -8.93
C GLY A 9 -11.38 -4.45 -8.94
N GLY A 10 -10.45 -4.00 -8.11
CA GLY A 10 -9.10 -4.56 -8.06
C GLY A 10 -9.06 -6.05 -7.75
N LYS A 11 -9.95 -6.53 -6.88
CA LYS A 11 -10.08 -7.96 -6.55
C LYS A 11 -10.51 -8.78 -7.76
N GLU A 12 -11.49 -8.31 -8.49
CA GLU A 12 -12.00 -8.96 -9.70
C GLU A 12 -10.97 -8.94 -10.83
N ILE A 13 -10.24 -7.84 -10.98
CA ILE A 13 -9.14 -7.73 -11.94
C ILE A 13 -8.06 -8.75 -11.61
N TRP A 14 -7.63 -8.83 -10.37
CA TRP A 14 -6.64 -9.82 -9.92
C TRP A 14 -7.12 -11.26 -10.16
N ALA A 15 -8.38 -11.57 -9.83
CA ALA A 15 -8.97 -12.88 -10.02
C ALA A 15 -9.05 -13.29 -11.49
N ALA A 16 -9.21 -12.32 -12.41
CA ALA A 16 -9.27 -12.54 -13.85
C ALA A 16 -7.89 -12.67 -14.52
N MET A 17 -6.81 -12.30 -13.82
CA MET A 17 -5.46 -12.40 -14.36
C MET A 17 -5.03 -13.86 -14.50
N SER A 18 -4.28 -14.16 -15.55
CA SER A 18 -3.61 -15.45 -15.71
C SER A 18 -2.48 -15.62 -14.68
N ASP A 19 -2.03 -16.86 -14.48
CA ASP A 19 -0.88 -17.14 -13.61
C ASP A 19 0.39 -16.41 -14.11
N ALA A 20 0.57 -16.32 -15.42
CA ALA A 20 1.70 -15.61 -16.02
C ALA A 20 1.62 -14.10 -15.77
N GLU A 21 0.44 -13.49 -15.85
CA GLU A 21 0.23 -12.07 -15.57
C GLU A 21 0.47 -11.75 -14.10
N ARG A 22 -0.01 -12.59 -13.19
CA ARG A 22 0.25 -12.46 -11.75
C ARG A 22 1.73 -12.57 -11.43
N ALA A 23 2.40 -13.56 -12.00
CA ALA A 23 3.84 -13.76 -11.81
C ALA A 23 4.66 -12.57 -12.34
N ALA A 24 4.25 -11.97 -13.45
CA ALA A 24 4.90 -10.78 -14.01
C ALA A 24 4.74 -9.56 -13.08
N GLU A 25 3.56 -9.34 -12.53
CA GLU A 25 3.32 -8.26 -11.58
C GLU A 25 4.11 -8.45 -10.29
N GLU A 26 4.11 -9.67 -9.73
CA GLU A 26 4.92 -9.99 -8.56
C GLU A 26 6.42 -9.79 -8.80
N ALA A 27 6.91 -10.12 -9.99
CA ALA A 27 8.30 -9.89 -10.38
C ALA A 27 8.61 -8.39 -10.42
N GLU A 28 7.70 -7.56 -10.91
CA GLU A 28 7.86 -6.11 -10.95
C GLU A 28 8.01 -5.53 -9.53
N TYR A 29 7.21 -6.00 -8.58
CA TYR A 29 7.35 -5.60 -7.17
C TYR A 29 8.69 -6.05 -6.57
N ARG A 30 9.10 -7.29 -6.82
CA ARG A 30 10.39 -7.80 -6.32
C ARG A 30 11.57 -6.99 -6.87
N ASP A 31 11.55 -6.68 -8.17
CA ASP A 31 12.60 -5.90 -8.83
C ASP A 31 12.64 -4.46 -8.27
N LEU A 32 11.49 -3.87 -8.01
CA LEU A 32 11.39 -2.55 -7.38
C LEU A 32 12.01 -2.55 -5.98
N ILE A 33 11.65 -3.52 -5.15
CA ILE A 33 12.19 -3.64 -3.80
C ILE A 33 13.71 -3.89 -3.85
N GLN A 34 14.16 -4.71 -4.79
CA GLN A 34 15.59 -4.93 -4.98
C GLN A 34 16.33 -3.63 -5.34
N SER A 35 15.76 -2.82 -6.24
CA SER A 35 16.31 -1.50 -6.58
C SER A 35 16.38 -0.57 -5.37
N MET A 36 15.34 -0.56 -4.54
CA MET A 36 15.31 0.23 -3.31
C MET A 36 16.39 -0.22 -2.31
N ARG A 37 16.65 -1.53 -2.23
CA ARG A 37 17.70 -2.08 -1.37
C ARG A 37 19.09 -1.73 -1.88
N GLU A 38 19.31 -1.82 -3.18
CA GLU A 38 20.58 -1.45 -3.81
C GLU A 38 20.92 0.02 -3.58
N GLU A 39 19.92 0.88 -3.60
CA GLU A 39 20.05 2.31 -3.31
C GLU A 39 20.03 2.62 -1.79
N ARG A 40 19.88 1.60 -0.95
CA ARG A 40 19.87 1.71 0.52
C ARG A 40 18.79 2.62 1.09
N ILE A 41 17.65 2.69 0.42
CA ILE A 41 16.50 3.49 0.87
C ILE A 41 15.37 2.64 1.46
N PHE A 42 15.38 1.33 1.25
CA PHE A 42 14.33 0.42 1.70
C PHE A 42 14.39 0.19 3.21
N LEU A 43 13.28 0.43 3.90
CA LEU A 43 13.14 0.12 5.32
C LEU A 43 12.16 -1.02 5.56
N ALA A 44 10.97 -0.96 4.97
CA ALA A 44 9.94 -1.98 5.10
C ALA A 44 8.94 -1.89 3.96
N ALA A 45 8.26 -2.99 3.70
CA ALA A 45 7.08 -3.04 2.83
C ALA A 45 6.21 -4.22 3.24
N GLU A 46 4.91 -4.02 3.25
CA GLU A 46 3.93 -5.07 3.51
C GLU A 46 2.70 -4.86 2.65
N GLU A 47 2.11 -5.97 2.25
CA GLU A 47 0.80 -6.00 1.62
C GLU A 47 -0.23 -6.48 2.64
N VAL A 48 -1.41 -5.87 2.63
CA VAL A 48 -2.50 -6.27 3.52
C VAL A 48 -3.53 -7.10 2.76
N GLU A 49 -4.25 -7.95 3.49
CA GLU A 49 -5.36 -8.71 2.95
C GLU A 49 -6.46 -7.77 2.42
N HIS A 50 -7.35 -8.33 1.62
CA HIS A 50 -8.50 -7.61 1.09
C HIS A 50 -9.35 -6.99 2.22
N TYR A 51 -9.99 -5.87 1.92
CA TYR A 51 -10.77 -5.12 2.92
C TYR A 51 -11.85 -5.96 3.63
N ASP A 52 -12.34 -7.05 3.03
CA ASP A 52 -13.31 -7.98 3.65
C ASP A 52 -12.74 -8.61 4.93
N ALA A 53 -11.42 -8.77 5.02
CA ALA A 53 -10.76 -9.34 6.19
C ALA A 53 -10.59 -8.33 7.33
N ALA A 54 -10.86 -7.05 7.07
CA ALA A 54 -10.67 -5.99 8.05
C ALA A 54 -11.74 -6.03 9.16
N ARG A 55 -11.35 -5.55 10.32
CA ARG A 55 -12.24 -5.24 11.44
C ARG A 55 -11.90 -3.85 11.93
N THR A 56 -12.90 -3.05 12.22
CA THR A 56 -12.73 -1.71 12.72
C THR A 56 -13.16 -1.61 14.17
N VAL A 57 -12.29 -1.07 15.00
CA VAL A 57 -12.50 -0.92 16.44
C VAL A 57 -12.71 0.56 16.74
N ARG A 58 -13.78 0.86 17.50
CA ARG A 58 -14.07 2.20 17.98
C ARG A 58 -14.39 2.16 19.46
N ILE A 59 -13.98 3.19 20.17
CA ILE A 59 -14.43 3.44 21.55
C ILE A 59 -15.20 4.75 21.51
N ARG A 60 -16.45 4.71 21.91
CA ARG A 60 -17.34 5.87 22.00
C ARG A 60 -18.03 5.87 23.37
N ASP A 61 -17.94 6.98 24.09
CA ASP A 61 -18.52 7.11 25.44
C ASP A 61 -18.08 5.97 26.37
N GLY A 62 -16.81 5.54 26.26
CA GLY A 62 -16.25 4.44 27.04
C GLY A 62 -16.66 3.03 26.58
N SER A 63 -17.44 2.91 25.53
CA SER A 63 -17.89 1.61 25.00
C SER A 63 -17.11 1.16 23.78
N LEU A 64 -16.70 -0.11 23.78
CA LEU A 64 -16.04 -0.76 22.66
C LEU A 64 -17.05 -1.17 21.58
N SER A 65 -16.75 -0.85 20.35
CA SER A 65 -17.48 -1.28 19.16
C SER A 65 -16.51 -1.91 18.17
N VAL A 66 -16.87 -3.06 17.64
CA VAL A 66 -16.11 -3.76 16.58
C VAL A 66 -17.05 -3.99 15.40
N SER A 67 -16.68 -3.49 14.24
CA SER A 67 -17.46 -3.68 13.02
C SER A 67 -16.64 -4.36 11.95
N ASP A 68 -17.30 -5.12 11.08
CA ASP A 68 -16.68 -5.74 9.92
C ASP A 68 -16.33 -4.68 8.87
N GLY A 69 -15.20 -4.88 8.21
CA GLY A 69 -14.77 -4.02 7.14
C GLY A 69 -13.81 -2.90 7.56
N PRO A 70 -13.39 -2.09 6.59
CA PRO A 70 -12.43 -1.00 6.81
C PRO A 70 -13.06 0.19 7.53
N ALA A 71 -12.21 1.00 8.18
CA ALA A 71 -12.63 2.19 8.92
C ALA A 71 -13.19 3.28 8.00
N VAL A 72 -12.69 3.34 6.78
CA VAL A 72 -13.11 4.31 5.76
C VAL A 72 -13.72 3.56 4.58
N SER A 73 -14.96 3.88 4.25
CA SER A 73 -15.64 3.38 3.07
C SER A 73 -15.41 4.38 1.94
N ALA A 74 -14.68 3.95 0.90
CA ALA A 74 -14.30 4.79 -0.22
C ALA A 74 -14.20 3.96 -1.49
N ASP A 75 -14.02 4.63 -2.63
CA ASP A 75 -13.82 3.97 -3.92
C ASP A 75 -12.40 3.41 -4.11
N ALA A 76 -11.50 3.72 -3.21
CA ALA A 76 -10.14 3.21 -3.20
C ALA A 76 -9.86 2.45 -1.90
N PHE A 77 -9.14 1.34 -2.00
CA PHE A 77 -8.83 0.46 -0.87
C PHE A 77 -7.34 0.39 -0.63
N LEU A 78 -6.93 0.55 0.63
CA LEU A 78 -5.55 0.34 1.04
C LEU A 78 -5.13 -1.10 0.76
N THR A 79 -4.02 -1.28 0.05
CA THR A 79 -3.46 -2.60 -0.27
C THR A 79 -2.14 -2.87 0.42
N GLY A 80 -1.43 -1.84 0.85
CA GLY A 80 -0.15 -2.00 1.51
C GLY A 80 0.60 -0.70 1.66
N TYR A 81 1.87 -0.83 2.01
CA TYR A 81 2.75 0.33 2.15
C TYR A 81 4.20 -0.03 1.84
N PHE A 82 4.97 1.01 1.50
CA PHE A 82 6.43 1.00 1.50
C PHE A 82 6.91 2.07 2.47
N LEU A 83 7.85 1.72 3.31
CA LEU A 83 8.56 2.68 4.13
C LEU A 83 9.97 2.84 3.58
N ILE A 84 10.28 4.04 3.10
CA ILE A 84 11.57 4.36 2.49
C ILE A 84 12.18 5.59 3.14
N GLU A 85 13.50 5.67 3.12
CA GLU A 85 14.25 6.83 3.56
C GLU A 85 14.98 7.46 2.38
N VAL A 86 14.57 8.66 2.01
CA VAL A 86 15.07 9.39 0.84
C VAL A 86 15.42 10.83 1.20
N GLU A 87 16.19 11.48 0.33
CA GLU A 87 16.72 12.83 0.57
C GLU A 87 15.67 13.94 0.46
N SER A 88 14.60 13.70 -0.31
CA SER A 88 13.61 14.73 -0.61
C SER A 88 12.23 14.13 -0.88
N PHE A 89 11.22 14.98 -0.79
CA PHE A 89 9.85 14.61 -1.17
C PHE A 89 9.77 14.25 -2.66
N ASP A 90 10.48 14.98 -3.51
CA ASP A 90 10.52 14.68 -4.95
C ASP A 90 11.14 13.31 -5.25
N ALA A 91 12.18 12.91 -4.52
CA ALA A 91 12.74 11.57 -4.63
C ALA A 91 11.73 10.50 -4.23
N ALA A 92 10.94 10.73 -3.17
CA ALA A 92 9.87 9.83 -2.76
C ALA A 92 8.78 9.71 -3.83
N ILE A 93 8.40 10.81 -4.47
CA ILE A 93 7.44 10.82 -5.58
C ILE A 93 7.96 9.98 -6.77
N ASN A 94 9.24 10.12 -7.10
CA ASN A 94 9.84 9.34 -8.18
C ASN A 94 9.82 7.84 -7.91
N TRP A 95 10.06 7.42 -6.65
CA TRP A 95 9.92 6.02 -6.26
C TRP A 95 8.46 5.56 -6.29
N ALA A 96 7.53 6.38 -5.80
CA ALA A 96 6.10 6.08 -5.83
C ALA A 96 5.58 5.85 -7.25
N ALA A 97 6.07 6.62 -8.23
CA ALA A 97 5.69 6.49 -9.64
C ALA A 97 6.08 5.13 -10.25
N ARG A 98 7.03 4.42 -9.65
CA ARG A 98 7.48 3.08 -10.08
C ARG A 98 6.66 1.95 -9.50
N ILE A 99 5.83 2.21 -8.50
CA ILE A 99 4.96 1.18 -7.91
C ILE A 99 3.81 0.90 -8.87
N PRO A 100 3.52 -0.37 -9.20
CA PRO A 100 2.45 -0.72 -10.14
C PRO A 100 1.09 -0.09 -9.81
N ASN A 101 0.75 0.07 -8.53
CA ASN A 101 -0.48 0.74 -8.08
C ASN A 101 -0.64 2.17 -8.62
N ALA A 102 0.46 2.85 -8.95
CA ALA A 102 0.38 4.20 -9.52
C ALA A 102 -0.30 4.23 -10.90
N ARG A 103 -0.26 3.11 -11.63
CA ARG A 103 -0.88 2.98 -12.95
C ARG A 103 -2.35 2.57 -12.91
N THR A 104 -2.73 1.76 -11.92
CA THR A 104 -4.06 1.12 -11.85
C THR A 104 -4.92 1.62 -10.71
N GLY A 105 -4.31 2.21 -9.70
CA GLY A 105 -4.96 2.82 -8.55
C GLY A 105 -4.25 4.11 -8.22
N SER A 106 -3.71 4.18 -7.00
CA SER A 106 -2.95 5.36 -6.56
C SER A 106 -1.90 5.00 -5.52
N VAL A 107 -0.90 5.86 -5.39
CA VAL A 107 0.10 5.80 -4.33
C VAL A 107 0.13 7.16 -3.63
N GLU A 108 -0.18 7.16 -2.35
CA GLU A 108 -0.10 8.35 -1.53
C GLU A 108 1.29 8.47 -0.91
N VAL A 109 1.95 9.58 -1.13
CA VAL A 109 3.26 9.86 -0.53
C VAL A 109 3.04 10.71 0.72
N ARG A 110 3.39 10.15 1.88
CA ARG A 110 3.17 10.83 3.16
C ARG A 110 4.47 10.83 3.98
N PRO A 111 4.98 12.02 4.35
CA PRO A 111 6.10 12.10 5.27
C PRO A 111 5.78 11.44 6.60
N VAL A 112 6.74 10.70 7.14
CA VAL A 112 6.62 10.13 8.48
C VAL A 112 7.12 11.14 9.49
N MET A 113 6.36 11.34 10.53
CA MET A 113 6.75 12.24 11.62
C MET A 113 7.86 11.60 12.45
N ASP A 114 8.90 12.36 12.71
CA ASP A 114 9.97 11.94 13.62
C ASP A 114 9.50 12.13 15.06
N ILE A 115 9.17 11.02 15.71
CA ILE A 115 8.68 11.02 17.09
C ILE A 115 9.62 10.14 17.91
N ASP A 116 10.12 10.70 19.01
CA ASP A 116 10.85 9.95 20.01
C ASP A 116 9.86 9.22 20.93
N TRP A 117 9.70 7.95 20.68
CA TRP A 117 8.85 7.09 21.51
C TRP A 117 9.60 6.70 22.80
#